data_869849bce8eaa93cbe41033ab405f6c4
#
_entry.id   869849bce8eaa93cbe41033ab405f6c4
#
_cell.length_a   1.000
_cell.length_b   1.000
_cell.length_c   1.000
_cell.angle_alpha   90.00
_cell.angle_beta   90.00
_cell.angle_gamma   90.00
#
_symmetry.space_group_name_H-M   'P 1'
#
loop_
_entity.id
_entity.type
_entity.pdbx_description
1 polymer ?
#
loop_
_entity_poly.entity_id
_entity_poly.type
_entity_poly.pdbx_seq_one_letter_code
_entity_poly.pdbx_strand_id
1 'polypeptide(L)'
;MLEVIGFALLLGFLTIFFVKKTSSNIALEGDFDKNQGDEEIQALARITPAEFERAIKNLLEDMSLRIVETVWVNEMEIDIIAHNPAPVIGGDYIVHGILVPEGDFVDSIRVIGLSDTVRAEKALKGILVSTGFFTEEVNKYAEGAPMELINVSKFREILRSRGLPWPAC
;
A
#
# COMPACT_ATOMS: atom_id res chain seq x y z
N MET A 1 36.58 -39.39 2.95
CA MET A 1 35.20 -39.14 2.49
C MET A 1 34.33 -38.46 3.51
N LEU A 2 34.43 -38.81 4.80
CA LEU A 2 33.64 -38.17 5.87
C LEU A 2 33.98 -36.70 6.07
N GLU A 3 35.23 -36.29 5.93
CA GLU A 3 35.69 -34.91 6.10
C GLU A 3 35.14 -33.94 5.07
N VAL A 4 34.93 -34.38 3.82
CA VAL A 4 34.41 -33.56 2.73
C VAL A 4 32.91 -33.25 2.95
N ILE A 5 32.17 -34.21 3.50
CA ILE A 5 30.74 -34.06 3.78
C ILE A 5 30.54 -33.07 4.95
N GLY A 6 31.41 -33.15 5.98
CA GLY A 6 31.37 -32.20 7.10
C GLY A 6 31.63 -30.75 6.67
N PHE A 7 32.57 -30.54 5.76
CA PHE A 7 32.93 -29.23 5.25
C PHE A 7 31.80 -28.61 4.38
N ALA A 8 31.14 -29.43 3.56
CA ALA A 8 30.02 -29.01 2.73
C ALA A 8 28.80 -28.62 3.58
N LEU A 9 28.51 -29.35 4.65
CA LEU A 9 27.42 -29.01 5.56
C LEU A 9 27.70 -27.72 6.36
N LEU A 10 28.96 -27.52 6.75
CA LEU A 10 29.37 -26.31 7.49
C LEU A 10 29.31 -25.07 6.61
N LEU A 11 29.70 -25.17 5.30
CA LEU A 11 29.57 -24.10 4.32
C LEU A 11 28.09 -23.79 4.03
N GLY A 12 27.24 -24.81 3.91
CA GLY A 12 25.80 -24.64 3.71
C GLY A 12 25.12 -23.93 4.91
N PHE A 13 25.52 -24.28 6.13
CA PHE A 13 24.99 -23.63 7.34
C PHE A 13 25.49 -22.18 7.46
N LEU A 14 26.72 -21.90 7.07
CA LEU A 14 27.29 -20.55 7.07
C LEU A 14 26.58 -19.63 6.05
N THR A 15 26.25 -20.14 4.86
CA THR A 15 25.51 -19.38 3.84
C THR A 15 24.10 -19.09 4.28
N ILE A 16 23.39 -20.03 4.90
CA ILE A 16 22.03 -19.84 5.44
C ILE A 16 22.06 -18.82 6.58
N PHE A 17 23.06 -18.87 7.44
CA PHE A 17 23.22 -17.91 8.54
C PHE A 17 23.54 -16.51 8.03
N PHE A 18 24.36 -16.39 6.98
CA PHE A 18 24.70 -15.11 6.35
C PHE A 18 23.49 -14.50 5.63
N VAL A 19 22.73 -15.31 4.89
CA VAL A 19 21.49 -14.86 4.21
C VAL A 19 20.43 -14.43 5.24
N LYS A 20 20.26 -15.18 6.34
CA LYS A 20 19.34 -14.79 7.42
C LYS A 20 19.77 -13.50 8.12
N LYS A 21 21.07 -13.30 8.34
CA LYS A 21 21.60 -12.08 8.95
C LYS A 21 21.52 -10.87 8.01
N THR A 22 21.69 -11.07 6.71
CA THR A 22 21.55 -10.00 5.71
C THR A 22 20.09 -9.66 5.46
N SER A 23 19.17 -10.65 5.56
CA SER A 23 17.72 -10.41 5.42
C SER A 23 17.11 -9.71 6.65
N SER A 24 17.75 -9.79 7.82
CA SER A 24 17.33 -9.07 9.03
C SER A 24 17.84 -7.62 9.09
N ASN A 25 18.77 -7.24 8.23
CA ASN A 25 19.37 -5.90 8.19
C ASN A 25 18.93 -5.08 6.96
N ILE A 26 17.90 -5.52 6.25
CA ILE A 26 17.07 -4.66 5.40
C ILE A 26 15.81 -4.27 6.21
N ALA A 27 15.96 -4.02 7.49
CA ALA A 27 15.23 -2.97 8.15
C ALA A 27 15.90 -1.69 7.65
N LEU A 28 15.18 -0.90 6.89
CA LEU A 28 15.55 0.46 6.50
C LEU A 28 15.78 1.28 7.79
N GLU A 29 16.98 1.19 8.35
CA GLU A 29 17.58 2.24 9.17
C GLU A 29 18.02 3.37 8.22
N GLY A 30 17.07 3.98 7.54
CA GLY A 30 17.15 5.38 7.26
C GLY A 30 16.93 6.07 8.60
N ASP A 31 17.86 6.88 8.99
CA ASP A 31 17.75 7.85 10.07
C ASP A 31 16.62 8.82 9.70
N PHE A 32 15.38 8.36 9.87
CA PHE A 32 14.20 9.19 9.73
C PHE A 32 14.20 10.07 10.98
N ASP A 33 14.46 11.34 10.77
CA ASP A 33 14.18 12.37 11.76
C ASP A 33 12.73 12.19 12.23
N LYS A 34 12.57 11.55 13.40
CA LYS A 34 11.26 11.22 13.98
C LYS A 34 10.35 12.44 14.07
N ASN A 35 10.92 13.61 14.29
CA ASN A 35 10.16 14.85 14.43
C ASN A 35 9.52 15.30 13.10
N GLN A 36 10.19 15.13 11.93
CA GLN A 36 9.58 15.41 10.64
C GLN A 36 8.49 14.39 10.27
N GLY A 37 8.67 13.13 10.67
CA GLY A 37 7.67 12.09 10.44
C GLY A 37 6.36 12.34 11.15
N ASP A 38 6.42 12.79 12.38
CA ASP A 38 5.23 13.03 13.21
C ASP A 38 4.46 14.29 12.77
N GLU A 39 5.14 15.37 12.40
CA GLU A 39 4.51 16.58 11.85
C GLU A 39 3.83 16.32 10.50
N GLU A 40 4.44 15.52 9.63
CA GLU A 40 3.85 15.16 8.35
C GLU A 40 2.68 14.16 8.49
N ILE A 41 2.69 13.27 9.48
CA ILE A 41 1.55 12.39 9.79
C ILE A 41 0.39 13.23 10.35
N GLN A 42 0.66 14.23 11.19
CA GLN A 42 -0.35 15.17 11.66
C GLN A 42 -0.91 16.06 10.56
N ALA A 43 -0.11 16.44 9.57
CA ALA A 43 -0.58 17.16 8.39
C ALA A 43 -1.56 16.32 7.55
N LEU A 44 -1.40 15.00 7.56
CA LEU A 44 -2.30 14.06 6.87
C LEU A 44 -3.68 13.92 7.50
N ALA A 45 -3.76 14.07 8.82
CA ALA A 45 -5.03 14.10 9.52
C ALA A 45 -5.90 15.32 9.14
N ARG A 46 -5.33 16.28 8.41
CA ARG A 46 -5.98 17.52 7.97
C ARG A 46 -6.24 17.61 6.48
N ILE A 47 -5.89 16.57 5.72
CA ILE A 47 -6.12 16.55 4.27
C ILE A 47 -7.61 16.65 3.95
N THR A 48 -7.96 17.55 3.05
CA THR A 48 -9.35 17.66 2.61
C THR A 48 -9.72 16.52 1.66
N PRO A 49 -11.02 16.17 1.55
CA PRO A 49 -11.48 15.17 0.58
C PRO A 49 -11.00 15.44 -0.85
N ALA A 50 -11.04 16.68 -1.29
CA ALA A 50 -10.61 17.06 -2.64
C ALA A 50 -9.10 16.89 -2.88
N GLU A 51 -8.28 17.12 -1.86
CA GLU A 51 -6.83 16.90 -1.93
C GLU A 51 -6.49 15.42 -1.94
N PHE A 52 -7.18 14.64 -1.13
CA PHE A 52 -7.03 13.18 -1.08
C PHE A 52 -7.40 12.54 -2.40
N GLU A 53 -8.56 12.89 -2.97
CA GLU A 53 -8.98 12.45 -4.30
C GLU A 53 -7.92 12.78 -5.35
N ARG A 54 -7.44 14.02 -5.37
CA ARG A 54 -6.41 14.46 -6.33
C ARG A 54 -5.11 13.67 -6.18
N ALA A 55 -4.67 13.41 -4.94
CA ALA A 55 -3.46 12.64 -4.69
C ALA A 55 -3.59 11.20 -5.18
N ILE A 56 -4.74 10.54 -4.94
CA ILE A 56 -4.99 9.19 -5.45
C ILE A 56 -5.02 9.19 -6.98
N LYS A 57 -5.73 10.14 -7.59
CA LYS A 57 -5.81 10.24 -9.06
C LYS A 57 -4.44 10.43 -9.68
N ASN A 58 -3.62 11.35 -9.17
CA ASN A 58 -2.26 11.57 -9.64
C ASN A 58 -1.41 10.29 -9.54
N LEU A 59 -1.56 9.53 -8.45
CA LEU A 59 -0.87 8.25 -8.30
C LEU A 59 -1.31 7.24 -9.35
N LEU A 60 -2.61 7.09 -9.59
CA LEU A 60 -3.14 6.14 -10.56
C LEU A 60 -2.72 6.50 -12.00
N GLU A 61 -2.75 7.78 -12.35
CA GLU A 61 -2.32 8.28 -13.66
C GLU A 61 -0.80 8.07 -13.87
N ASP A 62 0.02 8.30 -12.83
CA ASP A 62 1.45 8.01 -12.87
C ASP A 62 1.74 6.50 -13.04
N MET A 63 0.85 5.64 -12.52
CA MET A 63 0.87 4.19 -12.77
C MET A 63 0.34 3.81 -14.17
N SER A 64 0.05 4.79 -15.03
CA SER A 64 -0.53 4.59 -16.37
C SER A 64 -1.93 3.96 -16.34
N LEU A 65 -2.67 4.15 -15.27
CA LEU A 65 -4.06 3.77 -15.16
C LEU A 65 -4.95 4.93 -15.58
N ARG A 66 -5.92 4.65 -16.42
CA ARG A 66 -6.93 5.64 -16.84
C ARG A 66 -8.09 5.60 -15.86
N ILE A 67 -8.46 6.73 -15.28
CA ILE A 67 -9.62 6.84 -14.40
C ILE A 67 -10.88 6.76 -15.26
N VAL A 68 -11.77 5.82 -14.92
CA VAL A 68 -13.04 5.57 -15.60
C VAL A 68 -14.18 6.25 -14.84
N GLU A 69 -14.22 6.07 -13.54
CA GLU A 69 -15.26 6.58 -12.68
C GLU A 69 -14.70 6.98 -11.31
N THR A 70 -15.32 7.96 -10.69
CA THR A 70 -14.99 8.42 -9.33
C THR A 70 -16.30 8.75 -8.61
N VAL A 71 -16.54 8.12 -7.48
CA VAL A 71 -17.75 8.31 -6.66
C VAL A 71 -17.37 8.48 -5.20
N TRP A 72 -17.82 9.57 -4.57
CA TRP A 72 -17.78 9.70 -3.11
C TRP A 72 -18.97 8.93 -2.53
N VAL A 73 -18.67 7.89 -1.75
CA VAL A 73 -19.68 7.08 -1.05
C VAL A 73 -20.25 7.87 0.13
N ASN A 74 -19.37 8.61 0.79
CA ASN A 74 -19.70 9.54 1.87
C ASN A 74 -18.56 10.58 2.00
N GLU A 75 -18.59 11.43 3.03
CA GLU A 75 -17.59 12.49 3.23
C GLU A 75 -16.16 11.96 3.49
N MET A 76 -16.02 10.68 3.83
CA MET A 76 -14.76 10.06 4.25
C MET A 76 -14.31 8.94 3.30
N GLU A 77 -15.14 8.48 2.38
CA GLU A 77 -14.87 7.31 1.56
C GLU A 77 -15.14 7.58 0.08
N ILE A 78 -14.17 7.25 -0.77
CA ILE A 78 -14.22 7.45 -2.21
C ILE A 78 -13.92 6.13 -2.94
N ASP A 79 -14.71 5.82 -3.96
CA ASP A 79 -14.47 4.72 -4.89
C ASP A 79 -14.01 5.27 -6.23
N ILE A 80 -12.97 4.66 -6.78
CA ILE A 80 -12.43 5.00 -8.10
C ILE A 80 -12.28 3.70 -8.90
N ILE A 81 -12.86 3.68 -10.08
CA ILE A 81 -12.61 2.64 -11.08
C ILE A 81 -11.53 3.16 -12.03
N ALA A 82 -10.42 2.42 -12.12
CA ALA A 82 -9.32 2.73 -13.01
C ALA A 82 -9.03 1.58 -13.95
N HIS A 83 -8.69 1.87 -15.19
CA HIS A 83 -8.44 0.88 -16.24
C HIS A 83 -6.98 0.90 -16.70
N ASN A 84 -6.37 -0.27 -16.72
CA ASN A 84 -5.08 -0.48 -17.37
C ASN A 84 -5.30 -0.81 -18.85
N PRO A 85 -4.90 0.04 -19.79
CA PRO A 85 -5.15 -0.18 -21.22
C PRO A 85 -4.22 -1.19 -21.90
N ALA A 86 -3.32 -1.84 -21.17
CA ALA A 86 -2.37 -2.80 -21.73
C ALA A 86 -3.11 -4.00 -22.36
N PRO A 87 -2.79 -4.41 -23.59
CA PRO A 87 -3.62 -5.34 -24.36
C PRO A 87 -3.65 -6.79 -23.83
N VAL A 88 -2.66 -7.20 -23.03
CA VAL A 88 -2.56 -8.59 -22.53
C VAL A 88 -2.77 -8.69 -21.03
N ILE A 89 -2.25 -7.72 -20.29
CA ILE A 89 -2.28 -7.68 -18.83
C ILE A 89 -3.16 -6.55 -18.30
N GLY A 90 -3.92 -5.91 -19.19
CA GLY A 90 -4.84 -4.83 -18.85
C GLY A 90 -6.13 -5.32 -18.21
N GLY A 91 -6.84 -4.40 -17.61
CA GLY A 91 -8.13 -4.63 -16.97
C GLY A 91 -8.42 -3.60 -15.88
N ASP A 92 -9.50 -3.82 -15.17
CA ASP A 92 -10.01 -2.85 -14.21
C ASP A 92 -9.39 -3.03 -12.82
N TYR A 93 -9.19 -1.92 -12.16
CA TYR A 93 -8.74 -1.80 -10.78
C TYR A 93 -9.84 -1.08 -10.00
N ILE A 94 -10.22 -1.63 -8.85
CA ILE A 94 -11.13 -0.98 -7.92
C ILE A 94 -10.29 -0.36 -6.82
N VAL A 95 -10.36 0.94 -6.70
CA VAL A 95 -9.61 1.70 -5.68
C VAL A 95 -10.60 2.26 -4.66
N HIS A 96 -10.42 1.90 -3.40
CA HIS A 96 -11.21 2.44 -2.30
C HIS A 96 -10.31 3.32 -1.44
N GLY A 97 -10.64 4.60 -1.36
CA GLY A 97 -9.92 5.58 -0.56
C GLY A 97 -10.67 5.90 0.73
N ILE A 98 -9.97 5.90 1.86
CA ILE A 98 -10.56 6.18 3.18
C ILE A 98 -9.79 7.29 3.88
N LEU A 99 -10.50 8.37 4.21
CA LEU A 99 -10.04 9.38 5.14
C LEU A 99 -10.32 8.90 6.57
N VAL A 100 -9.26 8.70 7.33
CA VAL A 100 -9.35 8.19 8.71
C VAL A 100 -9.00 9.32 9.67
N PRO A 101 -9.83 9.58 10.71
CA PRO A 101 -9.48 10.51 11.77
C PRO A 101 -8.16 10.14 12.45
N GLU A 102 -7.48 11.15 13.00
CA GLU A 102 -6.21 10.93 13.70
C GLU A 102 -6.38 9.94 14.87
N GLY A 103 -5.51 8.92 14.90
CA GLY A 103 -5.53 7.88 15.92
C GLY A 103 -6.42 6.68 15.64
N ASP A 104 -7.25 6.73 14.59
CA ASP A 104 -8.12 5.62 14.21
C ASP A 104 -7.44 4.66 13.22
N PHE A 105 -8.03 3.47 13.11
CA PHE A 105 -7.56 2.41 12.22
C PHE A 105 -8.67 1.98 11.27
N VAL A 106 -8.27 1.54 10.09
CA VAL A 106 -9.19 0.87 9.15
C VAL A 106 -9.43 -0.56 9.61
N ASP A 107 -10.70 -0.93 9.71
CA ASP A 107 -11.14 -2.27 10.09
C ASP A 107 -11.23 -3.26 8.90
N SER A 108 -11.44 -4.54 9.20
CA SER A 108 -11.52 -5.60 8.20
C SER A 108 -12.77 -5.53 7.31
N ILE A 109 -13.82 -4.83 7.72
CA ILE A 109 -15.09 -4.74 6.95
C ILE A 109 -14.84 -4.06 5.61
N ARG A 110 -14.00 -2.99 5.58
CA ARG A 110 -13.66 -2.26 4.33
C ARG A 110 -12.90 -3.15 3.35
N VAL A 111 -11.97 -3.94 3.86
CA VAL A 111 -11.18 -4.85 3.02
C VAL A 111 -12.03 -5.98 2.46
N ILE A 112 -12.93 -6.54 3.27
CA ILE A 112 -13.87 -7.57 2.82
C ILE A 112 -14.78 -7.00 1.74
N GLY A 113 -15.37 -5.81 1.97
CA GLY A 113 -16.23 -5.15 0.99
C GLY A 113 -15.51 -4.90 -0.34
N LEU A 114 -14.29 -4.36 -0.29
CA LEU A 114 -13.49 -4.15 -1.50
C LEU A 114 -13.17 -5.47 -2.21
N SER A 115 -12.82 -6.53 -1.46
CA SER A 115 -12.55 -7.87 -2.03
C SER A 115 -13.78 -8.44 -2.75
N ASP A 116 -14.96 -8.26 -2.18
CA ASP A 116 -16.22 -8.73 -2.78
C ASP A 116 -16.55 -7.92 -4.04
N THR A 117 -16.33 -6.62 -4.04
CA THR A 117 -16.49 -5.76 -5.23
C THR A 117 -15.51 -6.17 -6.34
N VAL A 118 -14.23 -6.35 -6.02
CA VAL A 118 -13.22 -6.83 -7.00
C VAL A 118 -13.65 -8.13 -7.67
N ARG A 119 -14.20 -9.05 -6.89
CA ARG A 119 -14.69 -10.35 -7.40
C ARG A 119 -15.95 -10.21 -8.23
N ALA A 120 -16.91 -9.39 -7.80
CA ALA A 120 -18.17 -9.16 -8.48
C ALA A 120 -17.94 -8.49 -9.85
N GLU A 121 -17.10 -7.47 -9.90
CA GLU A 121 -16.74 -6.72 -11.11
C GLU A 121 -15.70 -7.42 -11.98
N LYS A 122 -15.15 -8.56 -11.53
CA LYS A 122 -14.06 -9.29 -12.20
C LYS A 122 -12.84 -8.41 -12.44
N ALA A 123 -12.60 -7.47 -11.56
CA ALA A 123 -11.45 -6.58 -11.62
C ALA A 123 -10.15 -7.36 -11.35
N LEU A 124 -9.05 -6.87 -11.87
CA LEU A 124 -7.72 -7.49 -11.69
C LEU A 124 -7.25 -7.37 -10.25
N LYS A 125 -7.52 -6.25 -9.61
CA LYS A 125 -6.97 -5.94 -8.29
C LYS A 125 -7.80 -4.88 -7.56
N GLY A 126 -7.89 -5.01 -6.24
CA GLY A 126 -8.35 -3.97 -5.35
C GLY A 126 -7.16 -3.19 -4.77
N ILE A 127 -7.30 -1.88 -4.64
CA ILE A 127 -6.32 -1.02 -3.97
C ILE A 127 -7.05 -0.26 -2.86
N LEU A 128 -6.65 -0.49 -1.62
CA LEU A 128 -7.17 0.25 -0.47
C LEU A 128 -6.16 1.31 -0.04
N VAL A 129 -6.51 2.58 -0.21
CA VAL A 129 -5.68 3.72 0.17
C VAL A 129 -6.28 4.38 1.41
N SER A 130 -5.46 4.62 2.44
CA SER A 130 -5.94 5.22 3.68
C SER A 130 -4.99 6.30 4.19
N THR A 131 -5.57 7.34 4.80
CA THR A 131 -4.83 8.33 5.60
C THR A 131 -4.50 7.83 7.01
N GLY A 132 -4.99 6.65 7.41
CA GLY A 132 -4.70 5.98 8.66
C GLY A 132 -3.90 4.70 8.49
N PHE A 133 -3.81 3.92 9.56
CA PHE A 133 -3.16 2.62 9.58
C PHE A 133 -4.19 1.49 9.51
N PHE A 134 -3.72 0.31 9.12
CA PHE A 134 -4.52 -0.91 9.07
C PHE A 134 -4.31 -1.73 10.33
N THR A 135 -5.36 -2.43 10.79
CA THR A 135 -5.22 -3.43 11.84
C THR A 135 -4.43 -4.65 11.34
N GLU A 136 -3.92 -5.47 12.27
CA GLU A 136 -3.23 -6.71 11.92
C GLU A 136 -4.15 -7.68 11.16
N GLU A 137 -5.43 -7.72 11.53
CA GLU A 137 -6.45 -8.54 10.87
C GLU A 137 -6.62 -8.15 9.39
N VAL A 138 -6.65 -6.85 9.09
CA VAL A 138 -6.70 -6.31 7.72
C VAL A 138 -5.51 -6.78 6.90
N ASN A 139 -4.30 -6.67 7.45
CA ASN A 139 -3.08 -7.08 6.75
C ASN A 139 -3.10 -8.59 6.45
N LYS A 140 -3.50 -9.42 7.41
CA LYS A 140 -3.62 -10.88 7.21
C LYS A 140 -4.66 -11.25 6.15
N TYR A 141 -5.79 -10.55 6.12
CA TYR A 141 -6.82 -10.80 5.11
C TYR A 141 -6.33 -10.49 3.70
N ALA A 142 -5.61 -9.40 3.54
CA ALA A 142 -5.12 -8.96 2.23
C ALA A 142 -4.03 -9.88 1.64
N GLU A 143 -3.26 -10.60 2.47
CA GLU A 143 -2.21 -11.53 2.02
C GLU A 143 -2.73 -12.64 1.09
N GLY A 144 -4.00 -13.03 1.22
CA GLY A 144 -4.64 -14.08 0.40
C GLY A 144 -5.51 -13.57 -0.74
N ALA A 145 -5.64 -12.27 -0.92
CA ALA A 145 -6.54 -11.64 -1.89
C ALA A 145 -5.79 -10.85 -2.97
N PRO A 146 -6.38 -10.63 -4.16
CA PRO A 146 -5.80 -9.77 -5.18
C PRO A 146 -5.95 -8.30 -4.78
N MET A 147 -5.32 -7.92 -3.68
CA MET A 147 -5.47 -6.61 -3.08
C MET A 147 -4.14 -5.99 -2.72
N GLU A 148 -4.09 -4.67 -2.69
CA GLU A 148 -2.97 -3.89 -2.20
C GLU A 148 -3.44 -2.90 -1.13
N LEU A 149 -2.73 -2.90 -0.01
CA LEU A 149 -2.98 -1.98 1.08
C LEU A 149 -1.94 -0.87 1.07
N ILE A 150 -2.40 0.37 1.04
CA ILE A 150 -1.58 1.58 1.04
C ILE A 150 -2.03 2.42 2.24
N ASN A 151 -1.34 2.25 3.37
CA ASN A 151 -1.55 3.10 4.54
C ASN A 151 -0.90 4.47 4.34
N VAL A 152 -1.11 5.36 5.27
CA VAL A 152 -0.59 6.72 5.27
C VAL A 152 0.92 6.80 5.00
N SER A 153 1.72 5.99 5.66
CA SER A 153 3.18 5.99 5.50
C SER A 153 3.61 5.53 4.11
N LYS A 154 3.02 4.43 3.64
CA LYS A 154 3.28 3.88 2.30
C LYS A 154 2.79 4.84 1.21
N PHE A 155 1.63 5.47 1.38
CA PHE A 155 1.08 6.43 0.43
C PHE A 155 2.02 7.63 0.25
N ARG A 156 2.48 8.20 1.37
CA ARG A 156 3.46 9.30 1.35
C ARG A 156 4.76 8.89 0.68
N GLU A 157 5.30 7.73 1.02
CA GLU A 157 6.54 7.22 0.42
C GLU A 157 6.42 7.07 -1.09
N ILE A 158 5.31 6.51 -1.57
CA ILE A 158 5.05 6.34 -3.00
C ILE A 158 4.97 7.71 -3.70
N LEU A 159 4.19 8.65 -3.19
CA LEU A 159 4.06 9.98 -3.79
C LEU A 159 5.42 10.69 -3.85
N ARG A 160 6.19 10.64 -2.75
CA ARG A 160 7.52 11.24 -2.68
C ARG A 160 8.51 10.60 -3.66
N SER A 161 8.56 9.28 -3.72
CA SER A 161 9.48 8.54 -4.60
C SER A 161 9.21 8.78 -6.08
N ARG A 162 7.97 9.12 -6.42
CA ARG A 162 7.52 9.44 -7.79
C ARG A 162 7.53 10.93 -8.10
N GLY A 163 7.94 11.78 -7.17
CA GLY A 163 7.94 13.24 -7.35
C GLY A 163 6.53 13.83 -7.50
N LEU A 164 5.51 13.11 -7.05
CA LEU A 164 4.13 13.58 -7.07
C LEU A 164 3.90 14.55 -5.92
N PRO A 165 3.11 15.63 -6.15
CA PRO A 165 2.87 16.61 -5.12
C PRO A 165 2.10 15.96 -3.96
N TRP A 166 2.65 16.12 -2.78
CA TRP A 166 1.92 15.86 -1.56
C TRP A 166 0.85 16.95 -1.38
N PRO A 167 -0.38 16.61 -0.96
CA PRO A 167 -1.34 17.64 -0.60
C PRO A 167 -0.73 18.54 0.46
N ALA A 168 -0.43 19.78 0.07
CA ALA A 168 0.13 20.77 0.99
C ALA A 168 -1.01 21.37 1.82
N CYS A 169 -0.76 21.48 3.12
CA CYS A 169 -1.56 22.33 4.00
C CYS A 169 -1.44 23.79 3.60
#